data_c45999f3d03d015d46d3567f6a0359d7
#
_entry.id   c45999f3d03d015d46d3567f6a0359d7
#
_cell.length_a   1.000
_cell.length_b   1.000
_cell.length_c   1.000
_cell.angle_alpha   90.00
_cell.angle_beta   90.00
_cell.angle_gamma   90.00
#
_symmetry.space_group_name_H-M   'P 1'
#
loop_
_entity.id
_entity.type
_entity.pdbx_description
1 polymer ?
#
loop_
_entity_poly.entity_id
_entity_poly.type
_entity_poly.pdbx_seq_one_letter_code
_entity_poly.pdbx_strand_id
1 'polypeptide(L)'
;LDTVKANALKFYPDLQKSLDEKDKNVEELRIKVIAYRDFYADGDAAIETTEFIDIKNNAEKFNSFIHSLSPDGGGDEPENGLEALALSMKSDWVKDGDRQRHIIVVWSDASTHPLEKAATSSQENYPAEMPKDFNELTDWWDGQSYMSNRSAKRLIMFAPDCNAWTDIATHWDNTVHYPSRAGEGLAEVDYQTILSAIVNSI
;
A
#
# COMPACT_ATOMS: atom_id res chain seq x y z
N LEU A 1 -14.28 -5.80 2.12
CA LEU A 1 -13.51 -5.31 3.27
C LEU A 1 -13.37 -6.34 4.39
N ASP A 2 -14.42 -7.10 4.77
CA ASP A 2 -14.35 -8.03 5.91
C ASP A 2 -13.25 -9.10 5.76
N THR A 3 -13.10 -9.66 4.56
CA THR A 3 -12.01 -10.61 4.26
C THR A 3 -10.64 -9.97 4.42
N VAL A 4 -10.48 -8.71 3.98
CA VAL A 4 -9.22 -7.96 4.11
C VAL A 4 -8.90 -7.72 5.58
N LYS A 5 -9.87 -7.28 6.38
CA LYS A 5 -9.71 -7.09 7.82
C LYS A 5 -9.31 -8.38 8.52
N ALA A 6 -10.02 -9.48 8.22
CA ALA A 6 -9.73 -10.79 8.81
C ALA A 6 -8.31 -11.27 8.46
N ASN A 7 -7.84 -11.01 7.24
CA ASN A 7 -6.49 -11.36 6.80
C ASN A 7 -5.44 -10.43 7.43
N ALA A 8 -5.71 -9.14 7.51
CA ALA A 8 -4.82 -8.17 8.15
C ALA A 8 -4.58 -8.51 9.63
N LEU A 9 -5.62 -8.91 10.36
CA LEU A 9 -5.51 -9.28 11.77
C LEU A 9 -4.70 -10.57 12.02
N LYS A 10 -4.66 -11.47 11.05
CA LYS A 10 -3.81 -12.69 11.10
C LYS A 10 -2.39 -12.45 10.61
N PHE A 11 -2.20 -11.37 9.87
CA PHE A 11 -0.99 -11.16 9.09
C PHE A 11 0.28 -11.20 9.94
N TYR A 12 0.32 -10.49 11.06
CA TYR A 12 1.53 -10.43 11.87
C TYR A 12 1.94 -11.78 12.47
N PRO A 13 1.10 -12.53 13.16
CA PRO A 13 1.47 -13.85 13.68
C PRO A 13 1.85 -14.84 12.57
N ASP A 14 1.18 -14.81 11.44
CA ASP A 14 1.49 -15.69 10.31
C ASP A 14 2.80 -15.29 9.62
N LEU A 15 3.07 -13.99 9.51
CA LEU A 15 4.34 -13.46 9.01
C LEU A 15 5.51 -13.89 9.90
N GLN A 16 5.39 -13.71 11.22
CA GLN A 16 6.41 -14.11 12.17
C GLN A 16 6.72 -15.60 12.05
N LYS A 17 5.70 -16.43 12.07
CA LYS A 17 5.84 -17.89 11.89
C LYS A 17 6.54 -18.25 10.58
N SER A 18 6.16 -17.61 9.47
CA SER A 18 6.74 -17.90 8.15
C SER A 18 8.19 -17.42 8.02
N LEU A 19 8.57 -16.34 8.73
CA LEU A 19 9.96 -15.88 8.82
C LEU A 19 10.81 -16.85 9.63
N ASP A 20 10.30 -17.31 10.77
CA ASP A 20 10.98 -18.29 11.63
C ASP A 20 11.21 -19.63 10.89
N GLU A 21 10.21 -20.11 10.14
CA GLU A 21 10.33 -21.31 9.31
C GLU A 21 11.39 -21.21 8.19
N LYS A 22 11.73 -19.99 7.79
CA LYS A 22 12.75 -19.72 6.74
C LYS A 22 14.09 -19.23 7.29
N ASP A 23 14.31 -19.32 8.60
CA ASP A 23 15.51 -18.79 9.28
C ASP A 23 15.78 -17.31 8.94
N LYS A 24 14.71 -16.52 8.73
CA LYS A 24 14.82 -15.08 8.48
C LYS A 24 14.64 -14.32 9.79
N ASN A 25 15.70 -13.70 10.27
CA ASN A 25 15.63 -12.83 11.45
C ASN A 25 15.32 -11.39 11.05
N VAL A 26 14.23 -10.86 11.57
CA VAL A 26 13.84 -9.46 11.42
C VAL A 26 13.90 -8.79 12.80
N GLU A 27 14.88 -7.92 13.00
CA GLU A 27 15.08 -7.22 14.27
C GLU A 27 13.95 -6.24 14.56
N GLU A 28 13.63 -5.41 13.57
CA GLU A 28 12.57 -4.41 13.63
C GLU A 28 11.57 -4.61 12.50
N LEU A 29 10.30 -4.72 12.84
CA LEU A 29 9.19 -4.78 11.89
C LEU A 29 8.19 -3.69 12.21
N ARG A 30 8.05 -2.73 11.30
CA ARG A 30 7.07 -1.65 11.41
C ARG A 30 6.07 -1.72 10.26
N ILE A 31 4.81 -1.49 10.58
CA ILE A 31 3.72 -1.47 9.60
C ILE A 31 3.02 -0.11 9.68
N LYS A 32 2.78 0.48 8.52
CA LYS A 32 1.90 1.64 8.35
C LYS A 32 0.73 1.22 7.47
N VAL A 33 -0.45 1.71 7.78
CA VAL A 33 -1.65 1.49 6.97
C VAL A 33 -2.08 2.81 6.36
N ILE A 34 -2.43 2.79 5.09
CA ILE A 34 -3.06 3.88 4.37
C ILE A 34 -4.31 3.30 3.72
N ALA A 35 -5.47 3.63 4.26
CA ALA A 35 -6.75 3.34 3.63
C ALA A 35 -7.14 4.53 2.76
N TYR A 36 -7.63 4.28 1.55
CA TYR A 36 -7.93 5.33 0.59
C TYR A 36 -9.26 5.09 -0.12
N ARG A 37 -9.86 6.17 -0.56
CA ARG A 37 -11.09 6.29 -1.33
C ARG A 37 -10.95 7.40 -2.37
N ASP A 38 -12.04 7.96 -2.90
CA ASP A 38 -12.03 9.10 -3.82
C ASP A 38 -12.10 10.44 -3.07
N PHE A 39 -11.10 11.31 -3.26
CA PHE A 39 -11.09 12.66 -2.69
C PHE A 39 -12.30 13.50 -3.11
N TYR A 40 -12.82 13.29 -4.31
CA TYR A 40 -13.96 14.03 -4.79
C TYR A 40 -15.27 13.57 -4.14
N ALA A 41 -15.45 12.29 -3.92
CA ALA A 41 -16.66 11.70 -3.37
C ALA A 41 -16.67 11.71 -1.82
N ASP A 42 -15.53 11.40 -1.20
CA ASP A 42 -15.43 11.09 0.22
C ASP A 42 -14.82 12.23 1.07
N GLY A 43 -14.30 13.28 0.44
CA GLY A 43 -13.79 14.45 1.14
C GLY A 43 -12.73 14.10 2.18
N ASP A 44 -12.94 14.51 3.44
CA ASP A 44 -11.99 14.27 4.54
C ASP A 44 -11.80 12.78 4.88
N ALA A 45 -12.72 11.92 4.48
CA ALA A 45 -12.63 10.47 4.67
C ALA A 45 -11.86 9.75 3.55
N ALA A 46 -11.39 10.47 2.52
CA ALA A 46 -10.69 9.89 1.38
C ALA A 46 -9.38 9.19 1.75
N ILE A 47 -8.68 9.66 2.78
CA ILE A 47 -7.46 9.05 3.29
C ILE A 47 -7.52 8.89 4.81
N GLU A 48 -7.39 7.67 5.28
CA GLU A 48 -7.18 7.35 6.68
C GLU A 48 -5.82 6.66 6.84
N THR A 49 -4.97 7.14 7.72
CA THR A 49 -3.60 6.63 7.84
C THR A 49 -3.13 6.51 9.27
N THR A 50 -2.21 5.57 9.51
CA THR A 50 -1.45 5.48 10.77
C THR A 50 -0.05 6.07 10.60
N GLU A 51 0.63 6.32 11.68
CA GLU A 51 2.08 6.34 11.69
C GLU A 51 2.64 4.92 11.56
N PHE A 52 3.96 4.77 11.36
CA PHE A 52 4.57 3.45 11.44
C PHE A 52 4.43 2.85 12.85
N ILE A 53 3.83 1.70 12.94
CA ILE A 53 3.58 0.96 14.18
C ILE A 53 4.65 -0.13 14.31
N ASP A 54 5.42 -0.11 15.39
CA ASP A 54 6.22 -1.28 15.78
C ASP A 54 5.26 -2.41 16.18
N ILE A 55 5.08 -3.34 15.28
CA ILE A 55 4.04 -4.37 15.41
C ILE A 55 4.34 -5.38 16.52
N LYS A 56 5.62 -5.59 16.86
CA LYS A 56 6.01 -6.48 17.96
C LYS A 56 5.48 -5.98 19.32
N ASN A 57 5.54 -4.67 19.52
CA ASN A 57 5.20 -4.05 20.81
C ASN A 57 3.81 -3.40 20.85
N ASN A 58 3.22 -3.12 19.67
CA ASN A 58 2.01 -2.31 19.56
C ASN A 58 0.97 -2.93 18.60
N ALA A 59 0.88 -4.25 18.51
CA ALA A 59 -0.09 -4.94 17.64
C ALA A 59 -1.54 -4.48 17.86
N GLU A 60 -1.90 -4.09 19.08
CA GLU A 60 -3.24 -3.60 19.41
C GLU A 60 -3.59 -2.30 18.67
N LYS A 61 -2.61 -1.40 18.45
CA LYS A 61 -2.85 -0.18 17.67
C LYS A 61 -3.18 -0.49 16.22
N PHE A 62 -2.45 -1.43 15.64
CA PHE A 62 -2.71 -1.91 14.29
C PHE A 62 -4.11 -2.55 14.21
N ASN A 63 -4.41 -3.48 15.10
CA ASN A 63 -5.70 -4.15 15.14
C ASN A 63 -6.86 -3.16 15.32
N SER A 64 -6.72 -2.19 16.22
CA SER A 64 -7.74 -1.16 16.47
C SER A 64 -8.00 -0.32 15.22
N PHE A 65 -6.95 0.07 14.51
CA PHE A 65 -7.09 0.81 13.26
C PHE A 65 -7.78 -0.02 12.18
N ILE A 66 -7.37 -1.29 11.99
CA ILE A 66 -8.02 -2.17 11.02
C ILE A 66 -9.51 -2.37 11.36
N HIS A 67 -9.85 -2.49 12.63
CA HIS A 67 -11.26 -2.62 13.05
C HIS A 67 -12.07 -1.33 12.79
N SER A 68 -11.46 -0.16 12.93
CA SER A 68 -12.15 1.12 12.73
C SER A 68 -12.47 1.42 11.26
N LEU A 69 -11.74 0.84 10.32
CA LEU A 69 -12.01 1.04 8.89
C LEU A 69 -13.43 0.60 8.55
N SER A 70 -14.16 1.39 7.78
CA SER A 70 -15.49 1.05 7.31
C SER A 70 -15.52 0.99 5.78
N PRO A 71 -16.40 0.15 5.19
CA PRO A 71 -16.57 0.08 3.73
C PRO A 71 -17.44 1.24 3.20
N ASP A 72 -17.80 2.18 4.07
CA ASP A 72 -18.64 3.31 3.70
C ASP A 72 -17.86 4.27 2.82
N GLY A 73 -18.50 4.83 1.82
CA GLY A 73 -17.90 5.72 0.84
C GLY A 73 -17.88 5.10 -0.55
N GLY A 74 -17.31 5.83 -1.48
CA GLY A 74 -17.26 5.42 -2.87
C GLY A 74 -18.51 5.86 -3.64
N GLY A 75 -18.38 6.95 -4.40
CA GLY A 75 -19.44 7.40 -5.31
C GLY A 75 -19.41 6.62 -6.61
N ASP A 76 -18.25 6.42 -7.14
CA ASP A 76 -17.97 5.76 -8.41
C ASP A 76 -16.53 5.22 -8.42
N GLU A 77 -16.27 4.26 -9.26
CA GLU A 77 -14.92 3.87 -9.66
C GLU A 77 -14.41 4.90 -10.69
N PRO A 78 -13.17 5.38 -10.63
CA PRO A 78 -12.01 4.89 -9.89
C PRO A 78 -11.74 5.62 -8.55
N GLU A 79 -10.78 5.09 -7.78
CA GLU A 79 -10.33 5.61 -6.48
C GLU A 79 -8.98 6.36 -6.57
N ASN A 80 -8.49 6.95 -5.47
CA ASN A 80 -7.21 7.67 -5.43
C ASN A 80 -6.01 6.82 -5.01
N GLY A 81 -5.81 5.71 -5.70
CA GLY A 81 -4.74 4.76 -5.39
C GLY A 81 -3.32 5.30 -5.66
N LEU A 82 -3.12 6.15 -6.67
CA LEU A 82 -1.81 6.73 -6.96
C LEU A 82 -1.38 7.74 -5.90
N GLU A 83 -2.31 8.51 -5.34
CA GLU A 83 -2.06 9.40 -4.21
C GLU A 83 -1.68 8.61 -2.96
N ALA A 84 -2.40 7.52 -2.67
CA ALA A 84 -2.07 6.64 -1.56
C ALA A 84 -0.66 6.02 -1.73
N LEU A 85 -0.29 5.63 -2.94
CA LEU A 85 1.05 5.14 -3.27
C LEU A 85 2.11 6.22 -3.07
N ALA A 86 1.86 7.46 -3.51
CA ALA A 86 2.75 8.60 -3.28
C ALA A 86 2.94 8.89 -1.78
N LEU A 87 1.86 8.88 -0.99
CA LEU A 87 1.91 9.04 0.47
C LEU A 87 2.70 7.91 1.14
N SER A 88 2.57 6.69 0.64
CA SER A 88 3.36 5.57 1.15
C SER A 88 4.85 5.76 0.92
N MET A 89 5.26 6.25 -0.26
CA MET A 89 6.66 6.56 -0.54
C MET A 89 7.21 7.67 0.36
N LYS A 90 6.43 8.72 0.63
CA LYS A 90 6.82 9.84 1.52
C LYS A 90 6.80 9.49 3.01
N SER A 91 6.39 8.30 3.38
CA SER A 91 6.33 7.90 4.79
C SER A 91 7.71 7.89 5.44
N ASP A 92 7.73 7.94 6.78
CA ASP A 92 8.97 7.99 7.58
C ASP A 92 9.67 6.61 7.62
N TRP A 93 10.24 6.24 6.47
CA TRP A 93 11.00 5.01 6.31
C TRP A 93 12.33 5.08 7.06
N VAL A 94 12.67 4.02 7.82
CA VAL A 94 14.03 3.88 8.38
C VAL A 94 15.00 3.63 7.24
N LYS A 95 16.01 4.49 7.12
CA LYS A 95 17.03 4.43 6.06
C LYS A 95 18.39 3.97 6.58
N ASP A 96 18.52 3.80 7.89
CA ASP A 96 19.73 3.36 8.56
C ASP A 96 19.68 1.86 8.85
N GLY A 97 20.83 1.20 8.90
CA GLY A 97 20.96 -0.23 9.16
C GLY A 97 21.63 -1.00 8.02
N ASP A 98 22.12 -2.19 8.34
CA ASP A 98 22.91 -3.01 7.41
C ASP A 98 22.04 -3.62 6.30
N ARG A 99 20.83 -4.01 6.62
CA ARG A 99 19.87 -4.59 5.67
C ARG A 99 18.48 -4.05 5.94
N GLN A 100 17.90 -3.45 4.90
CA GLN A 100 16.57 -2.85 4.96
C GLN A 100 15.68 -3.45 3.88
N ARG A 101 14.38 -3.52 4.19
CA ARG A 101 13.31 -3.82 3.23
C ARG A 101 12.19 -2.83 3.42
N HIS A 102 11.93 -2.06 2.38
CA HIS A 102 10.82 -1.13 2.26
C HIS A 102 9.80 -1.76 1.33
N ILE A 103 8.79 -2.36 1.90
CA ILE A 103 7.79 -3.11 1.14
C ILE A 103 6.50 -2.30 1.17
N ILE A 104 6.01 -1.92 -0.01
CA ILE A 104 4.67 -1.36 -0.18
C ILE A 104 3.79 -2.49 -0.72
N VAL A 105 2.65 -2.70 -0.06
CA VAL A 105 1.63 -3.64 -0.52
C VAL A 105 0.39 -2.83 -0.90
N VAL A 106 0.05 -2.83 -2.17
CA VAL A 106 -1.21 -2.27 -2.66
C VAL A 106 -2.26 -3.37 -2.68
N TRP A 107 -3.43 -3.07 -2.14
CA TRP A 107 -4.55 -3.97 -2.13
C TRP A 107 -5.81 -3.20 -2.53
N SER A 108 -6.26 -3.40 -3.75
CA SER A 108 -7.37 -2.66 -4.35
C SER A 108 -8.26 -3.55 -5.20
N ASP A 109 -9.54 -3.26 -5.22
CA ASP A 109 -10.51 -3.83 -6.16
C ASP A 109 -11.01 -2.80 -7.19
N ALA A 110 -10.44 -1.60 -7.15
CA ALA A 110 -10.79 -0.49 -8.02
C ALA A 110 -9.62 -0.05 -8.91
N SER A 111 -9.94 0.55 -10.04
CA SER A 111 -9.00 1.33 -10.85
C SER A 111 -8.60 2.61 -10.10
N THR A 112 -7.63 3.36 -10.61
CA THR A 112 -7.19 4.59 -9.97
C THR A 112 -7.31 5.80 -10.89
N HIS A 113 -7.66 6.95 -10.30
CA HIS A 113 -7.62 8.23 -10.99
C HIS A 113 -6.20 8.57 -11.44
N PRO A 114 -6.03 9.25 -12.59
CA PRO A 114 -4.75 9.87 -12.92
C PRO A 114 -4.48 11.04 -11.97
N LEU A 115 -3.20 11.25 -11.62
CA LEU A 115 -2.78 12.34 -10.72
C LEU A 115 -3.11 13.74 -11.27
N GLU A 116 -3.20 13.87 -12.59
CA GLU A 116 -3.51 15.13 -13.28
C GLU A 116 -4.99 15.50 -13.25
N LYS A 117 -5.86 14.71 -12.59
CA LYS A 117 -7.28 15.00 -12.52
C LYS A 117 -7.55 16.25 -11.67
N ALA A 118 -7.76 17.37 -12.32
CA ALA A 118 -7.97 18.68 -11.67
C ALA A 118 -9.14 18.68 -10.68
N ALA A 119 -10.20 17.93 -10.95
CA ALA A 119 -11.35 17.83 -10.04
C ALA A 119 -10.95 17.23 -8.68
N THR A 120 -10.05 16.26 -8.67
CA THR A 120 -9.52 15.63 -7.45
C THR A 120 -8.52 16.54 -6.75
N SER A 121 -7.51 17.04 -7.46
CA SER A 121 -6.44 17.86 -6.89
C SER A 121 -6.87 19.24 -6.40
N SER A 122 -8.06 19.71 -6.78
CA SER A 122 -8.64 20.95 -6.30
C SER A 122 -9.42 20.82 -4.98
N GLN A 123 -9.56 19.62 -4.44
CA GLN A 123 -10.26 19.43 -3.17
C GLN A 123 -9.42 20.00 -2.02
N GLU A 124 -10.09 20.60 -1.04
CA GLU A 124 -9.44 21.28 0.10
C GLU A 124 -8.56 20.31 0.92
N ASN A 125 -9.00 19.07 1.02
CA ASN A 125 -8.31 17.99 1.75
C ASN A 125 -7.26 17.24 0.91
N TYR A 126 -7.02 17.64 -0.34
CA TYR A 126 -6.01 16.98 -1.17
C TYR A 126 -4.61 17.17 -0.57
N PRO A 127 -3.81 16.10 -0.43
CA PRO A 127 -2.51 16.20 0.24
C PRO A 127 -1.58 17.18 -0.46
N ALA A 128 -0.85 17.96 0.32
CA ALA A 128 0.18 18.86 -0.21
C ALA A 128 1.36 18.06 -0.79
N GLU A 129 2.01 18.64 -1.79
CA GLU A 129 3.24 18.09 -2.39
C GLU A 129 3.05 16.68 -2.98
N MET A 130 1.94 16.46 -3.67
CA MET A 130 1.74 15.25 -4.48
C MET A 130 2.52 15.36 -5.79
N PRO A 131 2.91 14.22 -6.40
CA PRO A 131 3.45 14.24 -7.74
C PRO A 131 2.40 14.78 -8.71
N LYS A 132 2.80 15.63 -9.62
CA LYS A 132 1.88 16.29 -10.56
C LYS A 132 1.36 15.37 -11.66
N ASP A 133 2.09 14.29 -11.95
CA ASP A 133 1.79 13.33 -12.99
C ASP A 133 2.45 11.97 -12.69
N PHE A 134 2.14 10.99 -13.54
CA PHE A 134 2.68 9.64 -13.42
C PHE A 134 4.21 9.58 -13.61
N ASN A 135 4.79 10.46 -14.42
CA ASN A 135 6.24 10.49 -14.62
C ASN A 135 6.95 10.95 -13.35
N GLU A 136 6.44 12.00 -12.68
CA GLU A 136 7.00 12.44 -11.42
C GLU A 136 6.83 11.38 -10.32
N LEU A 137 5.72 10.67 -10.28
CA LEU A 137 5.53 9.54 -9.38
C LEU A 137 6.56 8.42 -9.65
N THR A 138 6.86 8.16 -10.92
CA THR A 138 7.91 7.21 -11.33
C THR A 138 9.30 7.69 -10.89
N ASP A 139 9.59 8.98 -11.02
CA ASP A 139 10.84 9.56 -10.52
C ASP A 139 10.98 9.40 -8.99
N TRP A 140 9.87 9.50 -8.25
CA TRP A 140 9.86 9.23 -6.80
C TRP A 140 10.19 7.77 -6.49
N TRP A 141 9.62 6.84 -7.28
CA TRP A 141 9.94 5.42 -7.12
C TRP A 141 11.38 5.11 -7.46
N ASP A 142 11.91 5.61 -8.55
CA ASP A 142 13.29 5.35 -8.99
C ASP A 142 14.33 6.05 -8.11
N GLY A 143 13.98 7.20 -7.56
CA GLY A 143 14.85 8.02 -6.72
C GLY A 143 15.07 7.44 -5.31
N GLN A 144 15.84 8.18 -4.52
CA GLN A 144 16.15 7.85 -3.12
C GLN A 144 15.71 8.95 -2.14
N SER A 145 14.93 9.91 -2.62
CA SER A 145 14.51 11.06 -1.80
C SER A 145 13.64 10.64 -0.63
N TYR A 146 12.73 9.72 -0.86
CA TYR A 146 11.76 9.25 0.13
C TYR A 146 12.11 7.88 0.71
N MET A 147 12.30 6.89 -0.13
CA MET A 147 12.66 5.53 0.27
C MET A 147 14.15 5.29 0.12
N SER A 148 14.66 4.18 0.65
CA SER A 148 16.06 3.76 0.48
C SER A 148 16.37 3.39 -0.98
N ASN A 149 17.58 2.90 -1.21
CA ASN A 149 18.05 2.50 -2.53
C ASN A 149 17.17 1.41 -3.18
N ARG A 150 17.35 1.23 -4.47
CA ARG A 150 16.59 0.26 -5.30
C ARG A 150 16.59 -1.16 -4.74
N SER A 151 17.68 -1.62 -4.13
CA SER A 151 17.77 -2.99 -3.59
C SER A 151 16.88 -3.22 -2.37
N ALA A 152 16.54 -2.17 -1.63
CA ALA A 152 15.67 -2.24 -0.46
C ALA A 152 14.18 -2.18 -0.80
N LYS A 153 13.81 -1.51 -1.89
CA LYS A 153 12.40 -1.28 -2.27
C LYS A 153 11.75 -2.50 -2.90
N ARG A 154 10.50 -2.73 -2.54
CA ARG A 154 9.61 -3.71 -3.15
C ARG A 154 8.20 -3.14 -3.23
N LEU A 155 7.54 -3.35 -4.36
CA LEU A 155 6.11 -3.07 -4.53
C LEU A 155 5.40 -4.37 -4.89
N ILE A 156 4.38 -4.70 -4.13
CA ILE A 156 3.53 -5.87 -4.35
C ILE A 156 2.11 -5.36 -4.54
N MET A 157 1.52 -5.61 -5.69
CA MET A 157 0.18 -5.12 -6.01
C MET A 157 -0.79 -6.27 -6.19
N PHE A 158 -1.87 -6.25 -5.43
CA PHE A 158 -3.07 -7.02 -5.61
C PHE A 158 -4.16 -6.04 -6.06
N ALA A 159 -4.23 -5.81 -7.36
CA ALA A 159 -5.05 -4.75 -7.94
C ALA A 159 -5.59 -5.18 -9.31
N PRO A 160 -6.66 -4.55 -9.81
CA PRO A 160 -7.22 -4.89 -11.12
C PRO A 160 -6.21 -4.68 -12.26
N ASP A 161 -6.37 -5.47 -13.32
CA ASP A 161 -5.65 -5.26 -14.56
C ASP A 161 -6.25 -4.06 -15.32
N CYS A 162 -5.78 -2.88 -14.95
CA CYS A 162 -6.21 -1.61 -15.54
C CYS A 162 -5.02 -0.66 -15.71
N ASN A 163 -5.19 0.36 -16.56
CA ASN A 163 -4.09 1.18 -17.10
C ASN A 163 -3.01 1.55 -16.09
N ALA A 164 -3.33 2.26 -15.01
CA ALA A 164 -2.30 2.76 -14.09
C ALA A 164 -1.57 1.65 -13.33
N TRP A 165 -2.27 0.61 -12.86
CA TRP A 165 -1.66 -0.52 -12.18
C TRP A 165 -0.80 -1.36 -13.13
N THR A 166 -1.27 -1.57 -14.35
CA THR A 166 -0.51 -2.27 -15.39
C THR A 166 0.71 -1.47 -15.85
N ASP A 167 0.59 -0.14 -15.95
CA ASP A 167 1.72 0.74 -16.27
C ASP A 167 2.81 0.67 -15.20
N ILE A 168 2.44 0.71 -13.93
CA ILE A 168 3.38 0.50 -12.80
C ILE A 168 4.06 -0.87 -12.92
N ALA A 169 3.28 -1.93 -13.11
CA ALA A 169 3.80 -3.29 -13.20
C ALA A 169 4.78 -3.49 -14.37
N THR A 170 4.59 -2.74 -15.45
CA THR A 170 5.40 -2.85 -16.66
C THR A 170 6.68 -2.01 -16.61
N HIS A 171 6.64 -0.87 -15.92
CA HIS A 171 7.72 0.12 -15.98
C HIS A 171 8.57 0.20 -14.71
N TRP A 172 8.03 -0.18 -13.55
CA TRP A 172 8.75 -0.03 -12.29
C TRP A 172 9.50 -1.30 -11.89
N ASP A 173 10.77 -1.15 -11.60
CA ASP A 173 11.58 -2.24 -11.07
C ASP A 173 11.16 -2.67 -9.65
N ASN A 174 11.46 -3.92 -9.31
CA ASN A 174 11.11 -4.51 -8.02
C ASN A 174 9.61 -4.50 -7.70
N THR A 175 8.80 -4.59 -8.73
CA THR A 175 7.34 -4.62 -8.66
C THR A 175 6.82 -5.99 -9.08
N VAL A 176 5.86 -6.50 -8.31
CA VAL A 176 5.12 -7.73 -8.63
C VAL A 176 3.64 -7.39 -8.62
N HIS A 177 2.94 -7.70 -9.70
CA HIS A 177 1.50 -7.50 -9.83
C HIS A 177 0.77 -8.84 -9.90
N TYR A 178 -0.19 -9.01 -9.03
CA TYR A 178 -1.17 -10.09 -9.04
C TYR A 178 -2.50 -9.50 -9.50
N PRO A 179 -2.81 -9.58 -10.82
CA PRO A 179 -4.00 -8.92 -11.34
C PRO A 179 -5.27 -9.61 -10.86
N SER A 180 -6.26 -8.81 -10.47
CA SER A 180 -7.61 -9.22 -10.15
C SER A 180 -8.62 -8.64 -11.13
N ARG A 181 -9.89 -9.04 -11.03
CA ARG A 181 -10.97 -8.38 -11.78
C ARG A 181 -11.50 -7.21 -10.98
N ALA A 182 -11.70 -6.08 -11.67
CA ALA A 182 -12.29 -4.91 -11.05
C ALA A 182 -13.69 -5.23 -10.48
N GLY A 183 -13.96 -4.79 -9.26
CA GLY A 183 -15.24 -4.97 -8.59
C GLY A 183 -15.51 -6.36 -7.99
N GLU A 184 -14.67 -7.37 -8.25
CA GLU A 184 -14.86 -8.71 -7.66
C GLU A 184 -14.22 -8.87 -6.27
N GLY A 185 -13.56 -7.81 -5.79
CA GLY A 185 -13.02 -7.71 -4.46
C GLY A 185 -11.72 -8.47 -4.25
N LEU A 186 -11.13 -8.20 -3.11
CA LEU A 186 -9.83 -8.72 -2.66
C LEU A 186 -9.87 -10.22 -2.29
N ALA A 187 -10.99 -10.90 -2.52
CA ALA A 187 -11.18 -12.31 -2.20
C ALA A 187 -10.58 -13.27 -3.25
N GLU A 188 -10.25 -12.78 -4.46
CA GLU A 188 -9.70 -13.61 -5.53
C GLU A 188 -8.27 -14.08 -5.25
N VAL A 189 -7.50 -13.31 -4.48
CA VAL A 189 -6.13 -13.68 -4.16
C VAL A 189 -6.09 -14.42 -2.83
N ASP A 190 -5.60 -15.66 -2.90
CA ASP A 190 -5.42 -16.48 -1.70
C ASP A 190 -4.46 -15.81 -0.70
N TYR A 191 -4.86 -15.76 0.56
CA TYR A 191 -4.08 -15.15 1.64
C TYR A 191 -2.65 -15.72 1.76
N GLN A 192 -2.47 -17.03 1.52
CA GLN A 192 -1.15 -17.65 1.57
C GLN A 192 -0.24 -17.15 0.45
N THR A 193 -0.80 -16.82 -0.71
CA THR A 193 -0.07 -16.18 -1.82
C THR A 193 0.42 -14.80 -1.40
N ILE A 194 -0.42 -13.99 -0.75
CA ILE A 194 -0.06 -12.67 -0.23
C ILE A 194 1.07 -12.78 0.79
N LEU A 195 0.89 -13.61 1.79
CA LEU A 195 1.88 -13.85 2.84
C LEU A 195 3.22 -14.30 2.26
N SER A 196 3.18 -15.26 1.33
CA SER A 196 4.38 -15.78 0.67
C SER A 196 5.09 -14.72 -0.16
N ALA A 197 4.37 -13.86 -0.89
CA ALA A 197 4.95 -12.76 -1.66
C ALA A 197 5.72 -11.79 -0.75
N ILE A 198 5.14 -11.42 0.39
CA ILE A 198 5.78 -10.54 1.37
C ILE A 198 6.99 -11.19 2.01
N VAL A 199 6.86 -12.43 2.52
CA VAL A 199 7.96 -13.18 3.15
C VAL A 199 9.14 -13.39 2.20
N ASN A 200 8.88 -13.63 0.92
CA ASN A 200 9.93 -13.78 -0.08
C ASN A 200 10.60 -12.45 -0.45
N SER A 201 9.95 -11.33 -0.16
CA SER A 201 10.48 -9.98 -0.40
C SER A 201 11.38 -9.47 0.73
N ILE A 202 11.28 -10.04 1.93
CA ILE A 202 12.15 -9.83 3.09
C ILE A 202 13.44 -10.67 2.93
#